data_3c1e1ac94fccaf0bbe0e253d0ba98742
#
_entry.id   3c1e1ac94fccaf0bbe0e253d0ba98742
#
_cell.length_a   1.000
_cell.length_b   1.000
_cell.length_c   1.000
_cell.angle_alpha   90.00
_cell.angle_beta   90.00
_cell.angle_gamma   90.00
#
_symmetry.space_group_name_H-M   'P 1'
#
loop_
_entity.id
_entity.type
_entity.pdbx_description
1 polymer ?
#
loop_
_entity_poly.entity_id
_entity_poly.type
_entity_poly.pdbx_seq_one_letter_code
_entity_poly.pdbx_strand_id
1 'polypeptide(L)'
;MNAMAGEQQFLAHAGGGSAEPATSNDQAGMARLHSQLQQLQTWQTQLQQGLGSPLAPTPGLQPSHPLAQQTQAIHQQCQDLQARWAQQWSALQPARSLAQDFEQRVILLVFGKFNAGKSSLCNFLAERFAAQGQPVRFFHLADGAMVESDEPLREGATETTARLQGLCLGNGLVLLDTPGLHSVTPENAALTQRFTESADGLLWLSSSTSPGQVQELDELARELRRNKPLLPVITRSDLIEEDEVDGEIQKCLRNKTPANRALQEADVQTRAQDKLRQLGIDVSVLKHPVSISVHAARSQPGPDALADAGLLRLYTAITEVLAPAQAYKQRKPAEVLLHHLEENVQGAIDAELLPKLQDLQRALAQEQERLQQSKAAMLRAAWRQAIPALPGLLEEYADQLPVLSAEVTALVRAEISEQLRGNLGGYVLPVLPTEAAAVVLPAAIAGPDALYAALQNAVRVQMEAAFAAAVDACSHALEPVLLQTEKMRAHLRQCAQGLQALGAALRA
;
A
#
# COMPACT_ATOMS: atom_id res chain seq x y z
N MET A 1 -32.13 -39.58 9.70
CA MET A 1 -32.95 -38.37 9.45
C MET A 1 -32.15 -37.06 9.53
N ASN A 2 -31.18 -36.91 10.41
CA ASN A 2 -30.38 -35.67 10.47
C ASN A 2 -29.36 -35.46 9.33
N ALA A 3 -28.93 -36.53 8.67
CA ALA A 3 -27.90 -36.46 7.63
C ALA A 3 -28.35 -35.78 6.33
N MET A 4 -29.61 -35.98 5.93
CA MET A 4 -30.21 -35.33 4.76
C MET A 4 -30.52 -33.84 4.98
N ALA A 5 -30.65 -33.40 6.23
CA ALA A 5 -30.95 -32.01 6.56
C ALA A 5 -29.78 -31.08 6.19
N GLY A 6 -28.53 -31.51 6.37
CA GLY A 6 -27.35 -30.69 6.04
C GLY A 6 -27.15 -30.45 4.53
N GLU A 7 -27.37 -31.48 3.70
CA GLU A 7 -27.34 -31.34 2.25
C GLU A 7 -28.47 -30.44 1.77
N GLN A 8 -29.71 -30.65 2.25
CA GLN A 8 -30.85 -29.80 1.88
C GLN A 8 -30.68 -28.36 2.31
N GLN A 9 -30.12 -28.14 3.50
CA GLN A 9 -29.82 -26.79 4.00
C GLN A 9 -28.75 -26.09 3.14
N PHE A 10 -27.68 -26.80 2.77
CA PHE A 10 -26.64 -26.27 1.89
C PHE A 10 -27.21 -25.93 0.51
N LEU A 11 -27.97 -26.85 -0.10
CA LEU A 11 -28.64 -26.67 -1.40
C LEU A 11 -29.62 -25.49 -1.38
N ALA A 12 -30.36 -25.30 -0.29
CA ALA A 12 -31.29 -24.19 -0.12
C ALA A 12 -30.54 -22.84 -0.04
N HIS A 13 -29.48 -22.77 0.74
CA HIS A 13 -28.65 -21.54 0.86
C HIS A 13 -27.93 -21.20 -0.43
N ALA A 14 -27.27 -22.17 -1.06
CA ALA A 14 -26.55 -21.97 -2.31
C ALA A 14 -27.52 -21.85 -3.52
N GLY A 15 -28.73 -22.45 -3.43
CA GLY A 15 -29.76 -22.36 -4.45
C GLY A 15 -30.46 -21.00 -4.56
N GLY A 16 -30.19 -20.07 -3.62
CA GLY A 16 -30.82 -18.72 -3.61
C GLY A 16 -32.29 -18.76 -3.14
N GLY A 17 -32.67 -19.79 -2.39
CA GLY A 17 -33.98 -19.88 -1.74
C GLY A 17 -34.06 -18.92 -0.56
N SER A 18 -34.89 -17.88 -0.68
CA SER A 18 -35.25 -16.84 0.28
C SER A 18 -34.09 -15.94 0.74
N ALA A 19 -33.80 -14.91 -0.04
CA ALA A 19 -33.42 -13.65 0.56
C ALA A 19 -34.62 -13.21 1.43
N GLU A 20 -34.56 -13.41 2.75
CA GLU A 20 -35.48 -12.73 3.64
C GLU A 20 -35.41 -11.23 3.34
N PRO A 21 -36.54 -10.51 3.34
CA PRO A 21 -36.51 -9.07 3.09
C PRO A 21 -35.55 -8.42 4.11
N ALA A 22 -34.62 -7.62 3.58
CA ALA A 22 -33.58 -6.93 4.37
C ALA A 22 -34.19 -6.35 5.66
N THR A 23 -33.74 -6.80 6.81
CA THR A 23 -34.20 -6.31 8.10
C THR A 23 -33.77 -4.85 8.27
N SER A 24 -34.44 -4.12 9.16
CA SER A 24 -34.04 -2.73 9.47
C SER A 24 -32.57 -2.63 9.91
N ASN A 25 -32.01 -3.71 10.48
CA ASN A 25 -30.64 -3.80 10.90
C ASN A 25 -29.68 -3.93 9.68
N ASP A 26 -30.08 -4.63 8.63
CA ASP A 26 -29.32 -4.76 7.38
C ASP A 26 -29.24 -3.41 6.63
N GLN A 27 -30.34 -2.65 6.64
CA GLN A 27 -30.36 -1.30 6.05
C GLN A 27 -29.44 -0.33 6.80
N ALA A 28 -29.42 -0.39 8.13
CA ALA A 28 -28.50 0.40 8.95
C ALA A 28 -27.02 0.00 8.70
N GLY A 29 -26.74 -1.28 8.56
CA GLY A 29 -25.41 -1.81 8.20
C GLY A 29 -24.95 -1.31 6.83
N MET A 30 -25.80 -1.36 5.83
CA MET A 30 -25.52 -0.85 4.48
C MET A 30 -25.26 0.65 4.47
N ALA A 31 -26.04 1.44 5.20
CA ALA A 31 -25.85 2.89 5.33
C ALA A 31 -24.50 3.21 6.01
N ARG A 32 -24.12 2.45 7.04
CA ARG A 32 -22.82 2.58 7.72
C ARG A 32 -21.66 2.32 6.75
N LEU A 33 -21.72 1.23 5.99
CA LEU A 33 -20.72 0.86 5.00
C LEU A 33 -20.57 1.90 3.88
N HIS A 34 -21.70 2.42 3.39
CA HIS A 34 -21.69 3.50 2.40
C HIS A 34 -21.02 4.77 2.95
N SER A 35 -21.30 5.13 4.19
CA SER A 35 -20.64 6.24 4.88
C SER A 35 -19.14 6.04 5.02
N GLN A 36 -18.71 4.83 5.39
CA GLN A 36 -17.29 4.48 5.51
C GLN A 36 -16.56 4.56 4.16
N LEU A 37 -17.18 4.07 3.09
CA LEU A 37 -16.62 4.19 1.73
C LEU A 37 -16.46 5.66 1.32
N GLN A 38 -17.45 6.51 1.58
CA GLN A 38 -17.36 7.94 1.34
C GLN A 38 -16.23 8.61 2.15
N GLN A 39 -16.05 8.21 3.40
CA GLN A 39 -14.95 8.72 4.24
C GLN A 39 -13.58 8.35 3.67
N LEU A 40 -13.39 7.12 3.17
CA LEU A 40 -12.16 6.70 2.51
C LEU A 40 -11.89 7.49 1.22
N GLN A 41 -12.93 7.74 0.42
CA GLN A 41 -12.83 8.56 -0.79
C GLN A 41 -12.48 10.02 -0.47
N THR A 42 -13.09 10.55 0.58
CA THR A 42 -12.79 11.90 1.08
C THR A 42 -11.36 12.00 1.56
N TRP A 43 -10.87 11.01 2.31
CA TRP A 43 -9.49 10.93 2.74
C TRP A 43 -8.52 10.91 1.54
N GLN A 44 -8.80 10.11 0.53
CA GLN A 44 -8.01 10.06 -0.71
C GLN A 44 -7.94 11.42 -1.40
N THR A 45 -9.07 12.12 -1.51
CA THR A 45 -9.15 13.45 -2.11
C THR A 45 -8.35 14.48 -1.30
N GLN A 46 -8.44 14.45 0.03
CA GLN A 46 -7.67 15.34 0.92
C GLN A 46 -6.17 15.11 0.77
N LEU A 47 -5.72 13.85 0.73
CA LEU A 47 -4.33 13.52 0.50
C LEU A 47 -3.84 14.05 -0.86
N GLN A 48 -4.61 13.82 -1.94
CA GLN A 48 -4.27 14.30 -3.27
C GLN A 48 -4.16 15.82 -3.34
N GLN A 49 -5.07 16.54 -2.70
CA GLN A 49 -5.03 18.01 -2.60
C GLN A 49 -3.77 18.49 -1.87
N GLY A 50 -3.42 17.84 -0.76
CA GLY A 50 -2.22 18.16 0.00
C GLY A 50 -0.92 17.92 -0.78
N LEU A 51 -0.86 16.84 -1.55
CA LEU A 51 0.29 16.53 -2.41
C LEU A 51 0.33 17.33 -3.70
N GLY A 52 -0.82 17.78 -4.19
CA GLY A 52 -0.94 18.63 -5.38
C GLY A 52 -0.53 20.08 -5.17
N SER A 53 -0.43 20.53 -3.92
CA SER A 53 0.14 21.84 -3.60
C SER A 53 1.66 21.78 -3.84
N PRO A 54 2.19 22.46 -4.87
CA PRO A 54 3.64 22.42 -5.11
C PRO A 54 4.36 22.92 -3.86
N LEU A 55 5.46 22.25 -3.50
CA LEU A 55 6.48 22.93 -2.69
C LEU A 55 6.83 24.18 -3.50
N ALA A 56 6.56 25.37 -2.94
CA ALA A 56 6.59 26.61 -3.71
C ALA A 56 7.86 26.75 -4.55
N PRO A 57 7.76 27.42 -5.70
CA PRO A 57 8.99 27.88 -6.34
C PRO A 57 9.82 28.58 -5.28
N THR A 58 11.10 28.33 -5.26
CA THR A 58 12.06 28.94 -4.35
C THR A 58 12.56 30.27 -4.97
N PRO A 59 11.76 31.36 -4.98
CA PRO A 59 12.09 32.55 -5.77
C PRO A 59 13.36 33.24 -5.30
N GLY A 60 13.84 32.95 -4.10
CA GLY A 60 15.07 33.45 -3.55
C GLY A 60 16.30 32.57 -3.79
N LEU A 61 16.14 31.38 -4.44
CA LEU A 61 17.24 30.47 -4.75
C LEU A 61 17.46 30.40 -6.25
N GLN A 62 18.73 30.27 -6.66
CA GLN A 62 19.04 29.93 -8.04
C GLN A 62 18.61 28.51 -8.38
N PRO A 63 18.23 28.18 -9.62
CA PRO A 63 17.86 26.82 -10.01
C PRO A 63 18.97 25.77 -9.77
N SER A 64 20.22 26.21 -9.77
CA SER A 64 21.40 25.38 -9.48
C SER A 64 21.62 25.10 -7.98
N HIS A 65 20.89 25.80 -7.11
CA HIS A 65 21.05 25.62 -5.67
C HIS A 65 20.58 24.21 -5.23
N PRO A 66 21.35 23.47 -4.40
CA PRO A 66 20.98 22.11 -4.01
C PRO A 66 19.59 21.98 -3.39
N LEU A 67 19.16 22.94 -2.57
CA LEU A 67 17.83 22.95 -1.97
C LEU A 67 16.72 23.16 -3.01
N ALA A 68 16.95 23.99 -4.05
CA ALA A 68 15.99 24.17 -5.13
C ALA A 68 15.81 22.86 -5.93
N GLN A 69 16.90 22.17 -6.21
CA GLN A 69 16.90 20.89 -6.90
C GLN A 69 16.21 19.80 -6.05
N GLN A 70 16.49 19.74 -4.75
CA GLN A 70 15.81 18.80 -3.84
C GLN A 70 14.31 19.07 -3.77
N THR A 71 13.90 20.33 -3.68
CA THR A 71 12.49 20.73 -3.64
C THR A 71 11.77 20.29 -4.93
N GLN A 72 12.39 20.52 -6.08
CA GLN A 72 11.88 20.10 -7.37
C GLN A 72 11.79 18.57 -7.50
N ALA A 73 12.81 17.85 -7.03
CA ALA A 73 12.81 16.37 -7.03
C ALA A 73 11.69 15.79 -6.16
N ILE A 74 11.39 16.39 -5.00
CA ILE A 74 10.27 15.98 -4.16
C ILE A 74 8.94 16.26 -4.85
N HIS A 75 8.79 17.41 -5.50
CA HIS A 75 7.59 17.72 -6.26
C HIS A 75 7.33 16.71 -7.38
N GLN A 76 8.36 16.38 -8.17
CA GLN A 76 8.28 15.36 -9.20
C GLN A 76 7.92 13.99 -8.61
N GLN A 77 8.51 13.62 -7.48
CA GLN A 77 8.18 12.39 -6.78
C GLN A 77 6.70 12.33 -6.37
N CYS A 78 6.11 13.42 -5.90
CA CYS A 78 4.68 13.47 -5.58
C CYS A 78 3.81 13.20 -6.80
N GLN A 79 4.16 13.75 -7.96
CA GLN A 79 3.45 13.52 -9.21
C GLN A 79 3.57 12.07 -9.67
N ASP A 80 4.78 11.50 -9.62
CA ASP A 80 5.04 10.11 -10.02
C ASP A 80 4.30 9.12 -9.12
N LEU A 81 4.24 9.39 -7.80
CA LEU A 81 3.48 8.60 -6.84
C LEU A 81 1.98 8.63 -7.16
N GLN A 82 1.41 9.81 -7.40
CA GLN A 82 -0.02 9.94 -7.73
C GLN A 82 -0.37 9.20 -9.02
N ALA A 83 0.47 9.29 -10.07
CA ALA A 83 0.28 8.56 -11.33
C ALA A 83 0.35 7.03 -11.11
N ARG A 84 1.33 6.56 -10.33
CA ARG A 84 1.49 5.14 -9.99
C ARG A 84 0.27 4.61 -9.21
N TRP A 85 -0.23 5.34 -8.23
CA TRP A 85 -1.42 4.95 -7.46
C TRP A 85 -2.67 4.86 -8.34
N ALA A 86 -2.87 5.79 -9.24
CA ALA A 86 -3.98 5.77 -10.20
C ALA A 86 -3.89 4.54 -11.12
N GLN A 87 -2.70 4.19 -11.60
CA GLN A 87 -2.47 3.00 -12.40
C GLN A 87 -2.73 1.71 -11.60
N GLN A 88 -2.23 1.63 -10.37
CA GLN A 88 -2.46 0.49 -9.48
C GLN A 88 -3.96 0.31 -9.18
N TRP A 89 -4.68 1.40 -8.93
CA TRP A 89 -6.13 1.36 -8.72
C TRP A 89 -6.89 0.90 -9.96
N SER A 90 -6.50 1.37 -11.16
CA SER A 90 -7.10 0.95 -12.42
C SER A 90 -6.85 -0.54 -12.73
N ALA A 91 -5.71 -1.07 -12.30
CA ALA A 91 -5.39 -2.48 -12.47
C ALA A 91 -6.30 -3.44 -11.66
N LEU A 92 -7.05 -2.93 -10.68
CA LEU A 92 -8.04 -3.70 -9.93
C LEU A 92 -9.42 -3.80 -10.64
N GLN A 93 -9.63 -3.06 -11.73
CA GLN A 93 -10.92 -3.01 -12.43
C GLN A 93 -11.42 -4.39 -12.91
N PRO A 94 -10.59 -5.30 -13.49
CA PRO A 94 -11.09 -6.60 -13.93
C PRO A 94 -11.64 -7.47 -12.78
N ALA A 95 -11.01 -7.42 -11.59
CA ALA A 95 -11.50 -8.14 -10.42
C ALA A 95 -12.82 -7.54 -9.89
N ARG A 96 -12.97 -6.22 -9.98
CA ARG A 96 -14.20 -5.51 -9.59
C ARG A 96 -15.34 -5.81 -10.57
N SER A 97 -15.07 -5.86 -11.88
CA SER A 97 -16.04 -6.25 -12.90
C SER A 97 -16.57 -7.65 -12.63
N LEU A 98 -15.68 -8.63 -12.41
CA LEU A 98 -16.11 -10.00 -12.08
C LEU A 98 -16.95 -10.05 -10.80
N ALA A 99 -16.59 -9.27 -9.79
CA ALA A 99 -17.37 -9.18 -8.56
C ALA A 99 -18.78 -8.59 -8.79
N GLN A 100 -18.93 -7.68 -9.77
CA GLN A 100 -20.22 -7.13 -10.19
C GLN A 100 -21.06 -8.15 -10.97
N ASP A 101 -20.46 -8.96 -11.86
CA ASP A 101 -21.15 -10.01 -12.60
C ASP A 101 -21.78 -11.04 -11.65
N PHE A 102 -21.23 -11.20 -10.46
CA PHE A 102 -21.72 -12.08 -9.41
C PHE A 102 -22.24 -11.33 -8.17
N GLU A 103 -22.82 -10.14 -8.34
CA GLU A 103 -23.24 -9.28 -7.22
C GLU A 103 -24.16 -10.00 -6.22
N GLN A 104 -25.05 -10.86 -6.69
CA GLN A 104 -26.00 -11.60 -5.85
C GLN A 104 -25.47 -12.96 -5.36
N ARG A 105 -24.25 -13.38 -5.76
CA ARG A 105 -23.69 -14.69 -5.44
C ARG A 105 -22.44 -14.56 -4.58
N VAL A 106 -22.31 -15.41 -3.59
CA VAL A 106 -21.07 -15.53 -2.81
C VAL A 106 -20.02 -16.22 -3.65
N ILE A 107 -18.83 -15.67 -3.72
CA ILE A 107 -17.69 -16.22 -4.45
C ILE A 107 -16.74 -16.87 -3.44
N LEU A 108 -16.58 -18.20 -3.52
CA LEU A 108 -15.57 -18.92 -2.76
C LEU A 108 -14.42 -19.34 -3.67
N LEU A 109 -13.20 -18.97 -3.29
CA LEU A 109 -11.98 -19.38 -3.96
C LEU A 109 -11.54 -20.76 -3.46
N VAL A 110 -11.37 -21.70 -4.37
CA VAL A 110 -10.84 -23.03 -4.10
C VAL A 110 -9.36 -23.03 -4.45
N PHE A 111 -8.51 -23.13 -3.44
CA PHE A 111 -7.07 -23.11 -3.62
C PHE A 111 -6.38 -24.25 -2.89
N GLY A 112 -5.12 -24.48 -3.19
CA GLY A 112 -4.32 -25.58 -2.67
C GLY A 112 -3.35 -26.07 -3.72
N LYS A 113 -2.41 -26.92 -3.32
CA LYS A 113 -1.40 -27.48 -4.21
C LYS A 113 -1.98 -28.20 -5.42
N PHE A 114 -1.11 -28.37 -6.40
CA PHE A 114 -1.37 -29.28 -7.52
C PHE A 114 -1.78 -30.66 -6.97
N ASN A 115 -2.79 -31.28 -7.59
CA ASN A 115 -3.36 -32.57 -7.15
C ASN A 115 -4.01 -32.58 -5.75
N ALA A 116 -4.30 -31.45 -5.14
CA ALA A 116 -5.07 -31.39 -3.90
C ALA A 116 -6.57 -31.75 -4.10
N GLY A 117 -7.01 -32.01 -5.32
CA GLY A 117 -8.38 -32.41 -5.62
C GLY A 117 -9.37 -31.26 -5.79
N LYS A 118 -8.90 -30.04 -6.12
CA LYS A 118 -9.73 -28.86 -6.30
C LYS A 118 -10.84 -29.04 -7.35
N SER A 119 -10.45 -29.27 -8.59
CA SER A 119 -11.40 -29.47 -9.70
C SER A 119 -12.31 -30.67 -9.48
N SER A 120 -11.79 -31.75 -8.87
CA SER A 120 -12.57 -32.95 -8.55
C SER A 120 -13.65 -32.65 -7.50
N LEU A 121 -13.36 -31.89 -6.48
CA LEU A 121 -14.34 -31.44 -5.49
C LEU A 121 -15.40 -30.53 -6.15
N CYS A 122 -14.96 -29.56 -6.95
CA CYS A 122 -15.87 -28.67 -7.67
C CYS A 122 -16.83 -29.43 -8.59
N ASN A 123 -16.32 -30.35 -9.40
CA ASN A 123 -17.15 -31.18 -10.27
C ASN A 123 -18.11 -32.07 -9.49
N PHE A 124 -17.65 -32.65 -8.37
CA PHE A 124 -18.51 -33.44 -7.51
C PHE A 124 -19.69 -32.62 -6.95
N LEU A 125 -19.42 -31.38 -6.48
CA LEU A 125 -20.50 -30.52 -6.01
C LEU A 125 -21.47 -30.15 -7.15
N ALA A 126 -20.96 -29.92 -8.36
CA ALA A 126 -21.79 -29.71 -9.56
C ALA A 126 -22.70 -30.87 -9.85
N GLU A 127 -22.16 -32.12 -9.82
CA GLU A 127 -22.94 -33.37 -10.01
C GLU A 127 -24.10 -33.48 -8.98
N ARG A 128 -23.81 -33.13 -7.71
CA ARG A 128 -24.81 -33.17 -6.64
C ARG A 128 -25.92 -32.13 -6.83
N PHE A 129 -25.54 -30.88 -7.21
CA PHE A 129 -26.52 -29.83 -7.49
C PHE A 129 -27.40 -30.19 -8.69
N ALA A 130 -26.83 -30.71 -9.78
CA ALA A 130 -27.56 -31.16 -10.96
C ALA A 130 -28.50 -32.31 -10.62
N ALA A 131 -28.05 -33.28 -9.81
CA ALA A 131 -28.88 -34.43 -9.37
C ALA A 131 -30.11 -34.00 -8.54
N GLN A 132 -30.05 -32.83 -7.90
CA GLN A 132 -31.16 -32.23 -7.15
C GLN A 132 -31.98 -31.22 -7.98
N GLY A 133 -31.74 -31.15 -9.30
CA GLY A 133 -32.45 -30.24 -10.21
C GLY A 133 -32.06 -28.75 -10.05
N GLN A 134 -30.95 -28.45 -9.35
CA GLN A 134 -30.47 -27.12 -9.22
C GLN A 134 -29.62 -26.70 -10.44
N PRO A 135 -29.69 -25.44 -10.91
CA PRO A 135 -28.92 -25.02 -12.07
C PRO A 135 -27.42 -25.03 -11.76
N VAL A 136 -26.63 -25.54 -12.71
CA VAL A 136 -25.17 -25.54 -12.69
C VAL A 136 -24.68 -24.94 -14.00
N ARG A 137 -23.72 -24.00 -13.92
CA ARG A 137 -23.08 -23.39 -15.09
C ARG A 137 -21.59 -23.36 -14.88
N PHE A 138 -20.85 -23.91 -15.83
CA PHE A 138 -19.38 -23.84 -15.84
C PHE A 138 -18.93 -22.63 -16.64
N PHE A 139 -17.78 -22.08 -16.29
CA PHE A 139 -17.15 -21.00 -17.03
C PHE A 139 -15.62 -21.04 -16.90
N HIS A 140 -14.94 -20.38 -17.82
CA HIS A 140 -13.53 -20.09 -17.72
C HIS A 140 -13.29 -18.61 -18.06
N LEU A 141 -12.13 -18.11 -17.67
CA LEU A 141 -11.72 -16.75 -18.01
C LEU A 141 -10.79 -16.75 -19.21
N ALA A 142 -11.16 -16.00 -20.23
CA ALA A 142 -10.37 -15.74 -21.41
C ALA A 142 -10.28 -14.22 -21.61
N ASP A 143 -9.06 -13.69 -21.70
CA ASP A 143 -8.77 -12.25 -21.92
C ASP A 143 -9.45 -11.32 -20.89
N GLY A 144 -9.62 -11.82 -19.65
CA GLY A 144 -10.26 -11.06 -18.57
C GLY A 144 -11.80 -11.07 -18.59
N ALA A 145 -12.41 -11.73 -19.55
CA ALA A 145 -13.86 -11.91 -19.65
C ALA A 145 -14.28 -13.35 -19.28
N MET A 146 -15.46 -13.46 -18.69
CA MET A 146 -16.07 -14.75 -18.39
C MET A 146 -16.66 -15.37 -19.67
N VAL A 147 -16.26 -16.60 -19.99
CA VAL A 147 -16.79 -17.40 -21.09
C VAL A 147 -17.49 -18.63 -20.51
N GLU A 148 -18.78 -18.76 -20.75
CA GLU A 148 -19.53 -19.94 -20.33
C GLU A 148 -19.04 -21.19 -21.08
N SER A 149 -19.08 -22.35 -20.41
CA SER A 149 -18.67 -23.65 -20.93
C SER A 149 -19.67 -24.70 -20.53
N ASP A 150 -19.99 -25.60 -21.44
CA ASP A 150 -20.82 -26.79 -21.17
C ASP A 150 -19.97 -27.95 -20.60
N GLU A 151 -18.64 -27.84 -20.63
CA GLU A 151 -17.72 -28.86 -20.15
C GLU A 151 -17.43 -28.68 -18.64
N PRO A 152 -17.39 -29.80 -17.87
CA PRO A 152 -16.92 -29.79 -16.48
C PRO A 152 -15.48 -29.22 -16.37
N LEU A 153 -15.10 -28.84 -15.16
CA LEU A 153 -13.73 -28.35 -14.89
C LEU A 153 -12.72 -29.44 -15.22
N ARG A 154 -11.62 -29.07 -15.88
CA ARG A 154 -10.58 -30.05 -16.25
C ARG A 154 -9.88 -30.55 -15.00
N GLU A 155 -9.92 -31.89 -14.78
CA GLU A 155 -9.19 -32.54 -13.69
C GLU A 155 -7.82 -33.00 -14.21
N GLY A 156 -6.75 -32.87 -13.39
CA GLY A 156 -5.43 -33.39 -13.71
C GLY A 156 -4.66 -32.67 -14.83
N ALA A 157 -5.01 -31.42 -15.15
CA ALA A 157 -4.31 -30.64 -16.16
C ALA A 157 -2.83 -30.40 -15.75
N THR A 158 -1.91 -30.62 -16.70
CA THR A 158 -0.50 -30.28 -16.55
C THR A 158 -0.32 -28.75 -16.36
N GLU A 159 0.69 -28.30 -15.64
CA GLU A 159 0.97 -26.91 -15.26
C GLU A 159 0.96 -25.90 -16.43
N THR A 160 1.10 -26.35 -17.66
CA THR A 160 1.26 -25.52 -18.87
C THR A 160 -0.03 -24.92 -19.45
N THR A 161 -1.22 -25.31 -18.99
CA THR A 161 -2.52 -24.87 -19.56
C THR A 161 -3.54 -24.45 -18.51
N ALA A 162 -3.10 -24.04 -17.34
CA ALA A 162 -4.00 -23.68 -16.24
C ALA A 162 -4.68 -22.33 -16.52
N ARG A 163 -5.88 -22.36 -17.07
CA ARG A 163 -6.80 -21.20 -17.10
C ARG A 163 -7.57 -21.15 -15.79
N LEU A 164 -7.85 -19.96 -15.30
CA LEU A 164 -8.81 -19.81 -14.21
C LEU A 164 -10.18 -20.25 -14.70
N GLN A 165 -10.77 -21.19 -13.97
CA GLN A 165 -12.06 -21.77 -14.29
C GLN A 165 -12.96 -21.73 -13.05
N GLY A 166 -14.25 -21.84 -13.23
CA GLY A 166 -15.19 -21.81 -12.14
C GLY A 166 -16.55 -22.37 -12.51
N LEU A 167 -17.40 -22.42 -11.52
CA LEU A 167 -18.78 -22.86 -11.70
C LEU A 167 -19.74 -22.10 -10.79
N CYS A 168 -20.96 -21.90 -11.27
CA CYS A 168 -22.08 -21.41 -10.50
C CYS A 168 -22.90 -22.60 -10.01
N LEU A 169 -23.17 -22.63 -8.71
CA LEU A 169 -24.04 -23.63 -8.06
C LEU A 169 -25.30 -22.91 -7.59
N GLY A 170 -26.42 -23.27 -8.20
CA GLY A 170 -27.67 -22.55 -7.97
C GLY A 170 -27.57 -21.07 -8.34
N ASN A 171 -28.30 -20.25 -7.60
CA ASN A 171 -28.30 -18.78 -7.77
C ASN A 171 -27.46 -18.02 -6.72
N GLY A 172 -26.94 -18.71 -5.70
CA GLY A 172 -26.29 -18.09 -4.55
C GLY A 172 -24.78 -18.29 -4.43
N LEU A 173 -24.18 -19.28 -5.11
CA LEU A 173 -22.78 -19.66 -4.89
C LEU A 173 -21.99 -19.75 -6.20
N VAL A 174 -20.77 -19.23 -6.17
CA VAL A 174 -19.75 -19.40 -7.21
C VAL A 174 -18.51 -20.03 -6.59
N LEU A 175 -17.98 -21.08 -7.22
CA LEU A 175 -16.69 -21.64 -6.88
C LEU A 175 -15.68 -21.26 -7.97
N LEU A 176 -14.57 -20.64 -7.57
CA LEU A 176 -13.44 -20.34 -8.46
C LEU A 176 -12.34 -21.36 -8.19
N ASP A 177 -12.05 -22.20 -9.20
CA ASP A 177 -10.93 -23.15 -9.17
C ASP A 177 -9.67 -22.47 -9.72
N THR A 178 -8.70 -22.26 -8.84
CA THR A 178 -7.45 -21.63 -9.25
C THR A 178 -6.45 -22.65 -9.77
N PRO A 179 -5.68 -22.33 -10.83
CA PRO A 179 -4.41 -22.99 -11.08
C PRO A 179 -3.59 -22.95 -9.77
N GLY A 180 -2.83 -24.01 -9.48
CA GLY A 180 -1.98 -24.01 -8.29
C GLY A 180 -1.21 -22.68 -8.21
N LEU A 181 -1.16 -22.06 -7.03
CA LEU A 181 -0.56 -20.72 -6.81
C LEU A 181 0.91 -20.62 -7.28
N HIS A 182 1.59 -21.76 -7.45
CA HIS A 182 2.94 -21.85 -8.03
C HIS A 182 2.98 -21.95 -9.56
N SER A 183 1.95 -21.47 -10.26
CA SER A 183 1.93 -21.44 -11.73
C SER A 183 3.09 -20.59 -12.28
N VAL A 184 3.86 -21.19 -13.17
CA VAL A 184 5.23 -20.79 -13.60
C VAL A 184 5.28 -19.49 -14.41
N THR A 185 4.15 -18.91 -14.83
CA THR A 185 4.16 -17.68 -15.64
C THR A 185 3.73 -16.45 -14.82
N PRO A 186 4.47 -15.32 -14.91
CA PRO A 186 4.11 -14.07 -14.22
C PRO A 186 2.70 -13.56 -14.55
N GLU A 187 2.23 -13.83 -15.78
CA GLU A 187 0.90 -13.44 -16.25
C GLU A 187 -0.21 -14.23 -15.53
N ASN A 188 -0.03 -15.53 -15.35
CA ASN A 188 -0.97 -16.37 -14.60
C ASN A 188 -0.97 -16.04 -13.10
N ALA A 189 0.18 -15.70 -12.53
CA ALA A 189 0.27 -15.25 -11.14
C ALA A 189 -0.51 -13.94 -10.93
N ALA A 190 -0.33 -12.95 -11.81
CA ALA A 190 -1.06 -11.68 -11.75
C ALA A 190 -2.58 -11.89 -11.96
N LEU A 191 -2.97 -12.79 -12.85
CA LEU A 191 -4.36 -13.15 -13.09
C LEU A 191 -4.97 -13.82 -11.85
N THR A 192 -4.30 -14.81 -11.29
CA THR A 192 -4.74 -15.51 -10.07
C THR A 192 -4.88 -14.54 -8.90
N GLN A 193 -3.94 -13.62 -8.72
CA GLN A 193 -4.01 -12.60 -7.68
C GLN A 193 -5.24 -11.70 -7.84
N ARG A 194 -5.54 -11.24 -9.05
CA ARG A 194 -6.73 -10.41 -9.33
C ARG A 194 -8.04 -11.11 -8.95
N PHE A 195 -8.14 -12.42 -9.22
CA PHE A 195 -9.36 -13.18 -8.92
C PHE A 195 -9.44 -13.62 -7.46
N THR A 196 -8.31 -13.79 -6.79
CA THR A 196 -8.26 -13.97 -5.35
C THR A 196 -8.90 -12.76 -4.62
N GLU A 197 -8.68 -11.55 -5.13
CA GLU A 197 -9.33 -10.35 -4.62
C GLU A 197 -10.86 -10.34 -4.80
N SER A 198 -11.39 -10.98 -5.87
CA SER A 198 -12.83 -11.06 -6.10
C SER A 198 -13.55 -12.04 -5.17
N ALA A 199 -12.86 -12.97 -4.52
CA ALA A 199 -13.45 -13.95 -3.61
C ALA A 199 -13.98 -13.30 -2.32
N ASP A 200 -15.06 -13.87 -1.80
CA ASP A 200 -15.69 -13.46 -0.54
C ASP A 200 -15.29 -14.38 0.62
N GLY A 201 -14.84 -15.61 0.31
CA GLY A 201 -14.31 -16.57 1.25
C GLY A 201 -13.37 -17.56 0.58
N LEU A 202 -12.69 -18.38 1.36
CA LEU A 202 -11.59 -19.24 0.92
C LEU A 202 -11.82 -20.68 1.36
N LEU A 203 -11.69 -21.62 0.40
CA LEU A 203 -11.63 -23.07 0.66
C LEU A 203 -10.19 -23.54 0.42
N TRP A 204 -9.48 -23.89 1.48
CA TRP A 204 -8.10 -24.36 1.40
C TRP A 204 -8.06 -25.89 1.36
N LEU A 205 -7.75 -26.44 0.19
CA LEU A 205 -7.66 -27.87 -0.01
C LEU A 205 -6.24 -28.37 0.23
N SER A 206 -6.11 -29.30 1.17
CA SER A 206 -4.87 -30.01 1.50
C SER A 206 -5.09 -31.52 1.37
N SER A 207 -4.13 -32.24 0.75
CA SER A 207 -4.24 -33.69 0.67
C SER A 207 -3.91 -34.36 2.00
N SER A 208 -4.67 -35.39 2.39
CA SER A 208 -4.40 -36.18 3.60
C SER A 208 -3.04 -36.93 3.55
N THR A 209 -2.42 -37.05 2.39
CA THR A 209 -1.07 -37.62 2.20
C THR A 209 0.05 -36.61 2.47
N SER A 210 -0.28 -35.32 2.48
CA SER A 210 0.64 -34.22 2.80
C SER A 210 -0.10 -33.13 3.56
N PRO A 211 -0.66 -33.43 4.76
CA PRO A 211 -1.51 -32.50 5.49
C PRO A 211 -0.71 -31.31 6.01
N GLY A 212 -1.34 -30.15 6.05
CA GLY A 212 -0.84 -29.00 6.78
C GLY A 212 0.36 -28.27 6.16
N GLN A 213 0.46 -28.20 4.82
CA GLN A 213 1.44 -27.37 4.15
C GLN A 213 1.04 -25.89 4.25
N VAL A 214 1.13 -25.36 5.46
CA VAL A 214 0.68 -24.01 5.83
C VAL A 214 1.43 -22.86 5.13
N GLN A 215 2.53 -23.15 4.42
CA GLN A 215 3.23 -22.15 3.61
C GLN A 215 2.35 -21.55 2.51
N GLU A 216 1.34 -22.30 2.03
CA GLU A 216 0.36 -21.79 1.07
C GLU A 216 -0.45 -20.59 1.64
N LEU A 217 -0.56 -20.48 2.97
CA LEU A 217 -1.21 -19.35 3.62
C LEU A 217 -0.40 -18.05 3.53
N ASP A 218 0.92 -18.11 3.27
CA ASP A 218 1.74 -16.92 3.02
C ASP A 218 1.25 -16.17 1.77
N GLU A 219 0.89 -16.92 0.73
CA GLU A 219 0.42 -16.38 -0.55
C GLU A 219 -0.97 -15.73 -0.41
N LEU A 220 -1.75 -16.19 0.56
CA LEU A 220 -3.08 -15.64 0.85
C LEU A 220 -3.09 -14.69 2.04
N ALA A 221 -1.93 -14.39 2.63
CA ALA A 221 -1.84 -13.52 3.81
C ALA A 221 -2.55 -12.18 3.61
N ARG A 222 -2.45 -11.62 2.40
CA ARG A 222 -3.10 -10.36 2.01
C ARG A 222 -4.63 -10.46 2.11
N GLU A 223 -5.20 -11.57 1.61
CA GLU A 223 -6.64 -11.79 1.60
C GLU A 223 -7.18 -12.11 3.00
N LEU A 224 -6.41 -12.86 3.76
CA LEU A 224 -6.76 -13.23 5.13
C LEU A 224 -6.72 -12.02 6.08
N ARG A 225 -5.83 -11.04 5.85
CA ARG A 225 -5.86 -9.76 6.59
C ARG A 225 -7.13 -8.94 6.34
N ARG A 226 -7.85 -9.22 5.26
CA ARG A 226 -9.16 -8.64 4.96
C ARG A 226 -10.31 -9.34 5.67
N ASN A 227 -10.03 -10.24 6.62
CA ASN A 227 -11.00 -11.02 7.39
C ASN A 227 -11.92 -11.90 6.51
N LYS A 228 -11.41 -12.41 5.38
CA LYS A 228 -12.13 -13.42 4.60
C LYS A 228 -12.15 -14.75 5.36
N PRO A 229 -13.32 -15.41 5.48
CA PRO A 229 -13.39 -16.70 6.16
C PRO A 229 -12.59 -17.76 5.40
N LEU A 230 -11.86 -18.60 6.12
CA LEU A 230 -11.01 -19.67 5.61
C LEU A 230 -11.50 -21.02 6.13
N LEU A 231 -11.89 -21.92 5.23
CA LEU A 231 -12.24 -23.29 5.53
C LEU A 231 -11.16 -24.25 5.00
N PRO A 232 -10.39 -24.91 5.87
CA PRO A 232 -9.51 -26.00 5.44
C PRO A 232 -10.32 -27.26 5.11
N VAL A 233 -10.02 -27.87 3.97
CA VAL A 233 -10.64 -29.13 3.51
C VAL A 233 -9.54 -30.15 3.25
N ILE A 234 -9.52 -31.24 4.02
CA ILE A 234 -8.55 -32.32 3.89
C ILE A 234 -9.12 -33.35 2.93
N THR A 235 -8.59 -33.38 1.71
CA THR A 235 -9.04 -34.29 0.65
C THR A 235 -8.31 -35.64 0.71
N ARG A 236 -8.76 -36.61 -0.09
CA ARG A 236 -8.19 -37.98 -0.13
C ARG A 236 -8.13 -38.62 1.25
N SER A 237 -9.18 -38.45 2.03
CA SER A 237 -9.31 -39.06 3.36
C SER A 237 -9.78 -40.50 3.29
N ASP A 238 -9.20 -41.23 2.36
CA ASP A 238 -9.36 -42.64 2.06
C ASP A 238 -8.02 -43.36 2.07
N LEU A 239 -8.04 -44.68 2.04
CA LEU A 239 -6.90 -45.58 1.94
C LEU A 239 -7.29 -46.82 1.12
N ILE A 240 -6.29 -47.45 0.52
CA ILE A 240 -6.43 -48.71 -0.18
C ILE A 240 -5.89 -49.78 0.75
N GLU A 241 -6.76 -50.71 1.17
CA GLU A 241 -6.39 -51.90 1.94
C GLU A 241 -6.47 -53.14 1.05
N GLU A 242 -5.58 -54.08 1.31
CA GLU A 242 -5.67 -55.40 0.69
C GLU A 242 -6.59 -56.26 1.56
N ASP A 243 -7.67 -56.77 1.00
CA ASP A 243 -8.64 -57.61 1.68
C ASP A 243 -8.80 -58.91 0.93
N GLU A 244 -9.01 -60.02 1.62
CA GLU A 244 -9.24 -61.32 1.01
C GLU A 244 -10.75 -61.46 0.75
N VAL A 245 -11.12 -61.43 -0.53
CA VAL A 245 -12.51 -61.60 -0.97
C VAL A 245 -12.53 -62.85 -1.84
N ASP A 246 -13.34 -63.82 -1.45
CA ASP A 246 -13.48 -65.12 -2.15
C ASP A 246 -12.15 -65.87 -2.39
N GLY A 247 -11.18 -65.73 -1.48
CA GLY A 247 -9.88 -66.39 -1.57
C GLY A 247 -8.85 -65.68 -2.47
N GLU A 248 -9.18 -64.48 -3.00
CA GLU A 248 -8.29 -63.63 -3.77
C GLU A 248 -7.99 -62.30 -3.01
N ILE A 249 -6.72 -61.86 -3.04
CA ILE A 249 -6.35 -60.57 -2.45
C ILE A 249 -6.81 -59.47 -3.42
N GLN A 250 -7.79 -58.69 -2.97
CA GLN A 250 -8.32 -57.55 -3.73
C GLN A 250 -7.98 -56.23 -3.03
N LYS A 251 -7.69 -55.19 -3.81
CA LYS A 251 -7.48 -53.84 -3.30
C LYS A 251 -8.86 -53.16 -3.09
N CYS A 252 -9.18 -52.98 -1.82
CA CYS A 252 -10.43 -52.35 -1.42
C CYS A 252 -10.19 -50.91 -1.00
N LEU A 253 -10.94 -49.98 -1.60
CA LEU A 253 -10.95 -48.59 -1.16
C LEU A 253 -11.75 -48.47 0.13
N ARG A 254 -11.17 -47.85 1.16
CA ARG A 254 -11.85 -47.60 2.44
C ARG A 254 -11.72 -46.16 2.87
N ASN A 255 -12.74 -45.62 3.52
CA ASN A 255 -12.62 -44.33 4.20
C ASN A 255 -11.71 -44.44 5.42
N LYS A 256 -10.90 -43.44 5.68
CA LYS A 256 -10.15 -43.32 6.97
C LYS A 256 -11.14 -43.29 8.12
N THR A 257 -10.75 -43.91 9.25
CA THR A 257 -11.60 -43.94 10.44
C THR A 257 -11.88 -42.53 10.96
N PRO A 258 -13.02 -42.32 11.64
CA PRO A 258 -13.33 -41.01 12.26
C PRO A 258 -12.24 -40.52 13.19
N ALA A 259 -11.56 -41.40 13.96
CA ALA A 259 -10.46 -41.07 14.84
C ALA A 259 -9.24 -40.55 14.04
N ASN A 260 -8.85 -41.19 12.96
CA ASN A 260 -7.73 -40.75 12.10
C ASN A 260 -8.05 -39.39 11.44
N ARG A 261 -9.28 -39.17 11.01
CA ARG A 261 -9.73 -37.88 10.46
C ARG A 261 -9.65 -36.79 11.51
N ALA A 262 -10.15 -37.04 12.72
CA ALA A 262 -10.10 -36.06 13.83
C ALA A 262 -8.66 -35.65 14.19
N LEU A 263 -7.71 -36.60 14.19
CA LEU A 263 -6.30 -36.31 14.42
C LEU A 263 -5.69 -35.42 13.32
N GLN A 264 -6.00 -35.70 12.04
CA GLN A 264 -5.55 -34.88 10.91
C GLN A 264 -6.17 -33.48 10.95
N GLU A 265 -7.45 -33.38 11.25
CA GLU A 265 -8.16 -32.10 11.38
C GLU A 265 -7.57 -31.25 12.51
N ALA A 266 -7.26 -31.84 13.65
CA ALA A 266 -6.62 -31.15 14.79
C ALA A 266 -5.20 -30.66 14.45
N ASP A 267 -4.39 -31.48 13.76
CA ASP A 267 -3.05 -31.08 13.32
C ASP A 267 -3.11 -29.91 12.33
N VAL A 268 -3.97 -29.98 11.32
CA VAL A 268 -4.16 -28.88 10.35
C VAL A 268 -4.66 -27.61 11.04
N GLN A 269 -5.61 -27.74 11.98
CA GLN A 269 -6.13 -26.61 12.75
C GLN A 269 -5.01 -25.91 13.53
N THR A 270 -4.19 -26.67 14.25
CA THR A 270 -3.11 -26.13 15.09
C THR A 270 -2.08 -25.41 14.22
N ARG A 271 -1.60 -26.05 13.17
CA ARG A 271 -0.59 -25.46 12.27
C ARG A 271 -1.11 -24.21 11.54
N ALA A 272 -2.38 -24.23 11.12
CA ALA A 272 -2.98 -23.07 10.48
C ALA A 272 -3.12 -21.91 11.46
N GLN A 273 -3.56 -22.15 12.69
CA GLN A 273 -3.64 -21.12 13.74
C GLN A 273 -2.27 -20.50 14.04
N ASP A 274 -1.24 -21.34 14.19
CA ASP A 274 0.12 -20.85 14.47
C ASP A 274 0.66 -20.01 13.29
N LYS A 275 0.38 -20.45 12.06
CA LYS A 275 0.76 -19.67 10.86
C LYS A 275 0.04 -18.33 10.79
N LEU A 276 -1.27 -18.28 11.04
CA LEU A 276 -2.03 -17.04 11.06
C LEU A 276 -1.51 -16.06 12.13
N ARG A 277 -1.19 -16.57 13.33
CA ARG A 277 -0.56 -15.74 14.40
C ARG A 277 0.78 -15.18 13.95
N GLN A 278 1.64 -15.98 13.31
CA GLN A 278 2.92 -15.52 12.74
C GLN A 278 2.74 -14.42 11.71
N LEU A 279 1.66 -14.48 10.92
CA LEU A 279 1.31 -13.49 9.90
C LEU A 279 0.60 -12.25 10.47
N GLY A 280 0.32 -12.22 11.78
CA GLY A 280 -0.44 -11.15 12.43
C GLY A 280 -1.92 -11.10 12.00
N ILE A 281 -2.50 -12.26 11.65
CA ILE A 281 -3.88 -12.39 11.18
C ILE A 281 -4.74 -12.95 12.32
N ASP A 282 -5.98 -12.44 12.45
CA ASP A 282 -6.94 -12.94 13.43
C ASP A 282 -7.31 -14.39 13.12
N VAL A 283 -7.13 -15.27 14.11
CA VAL A 283 -7.47 -16.69 13.98
C VAL A 283 -8.97 -16.97 13.88
N SER A 284 -9.83 -16.01 14.17
CA SER A 284 -11.29 -16.14 14.04
C SER A 284 -11.75 -16.34 12.58
N VAL A 285 -10.93 -15.97 11.60
CA VAL A 285 -11.21 -16.24 10.18
C VAL A 285 -11.17 -17.73 9.86
N LEU A 286 -10.44 -18.53 10.64
CA LEU A 286 -10.24 -19.96 10.41
C LEU A 286 -11.42 -20.75 10.95
N LYS A 287 -12.08 -21.50 10.06
CA LYS A 287 -13.11 -22.48 10.38
C LYS A 287 -12.51 -23.83 10.71
N HIS A 288 -13.29 -24.72 11.32
CA HIS A 288 -12.84 -26.07 11.64
C HIS A 288 -12.55 -26.86 10.37
N PRO A 289 -11.40 -27.53 10.26
CA PRO A 289 -11.07 -28.38 9.13
C PRO A 289 -12.06 -29.54 8.95
N VAL A 290 -12.31 -29.91 7.71
CA VAL A 290 -13.16 -31.07 7.39
C VAL A 290 -12.42 -32.03 6.46
N SER A 291 -12.36 -33.32 6.85
CA SER A 291 -11.77 -34.38 6.06
C SER A 291 -12.81 -35.07 5.17
N ILE A 292 -12.49 -35.19 3.87
CA ILE A 292 -13.39 -35.77 2.86
C ILE A 292 -12.68 -36.75 1.91
N SER A 293 -13.44 -37.65 1.32
CA SER A 293 -13.03 -38.42 0.14
C SER A 293 -14.10 -38.38 -0.94
N VAL A 294 -13.89 -37.58 -1.97
CA VAL A 294 -14.73 -37.57 -3.19
C VAL A 294 -14.64 -38.91 -3.92
N HIS A 295 -13.46 -39.54 -3.93
CA HIS A 295 -13.23 -40.82 -4.58
C HIS A 295 -14.09 -41.94 -3.94
N ALA A 296 -14.07 -42.05 -2.61
CA ALA A 296 -14.89 -43.02 -1.90
C ALA A 296 -16.39 -42.76 -2.12
N ALA A 297 -16.84 -41.53 -2.10
CA ALA A 297 -18.24 -41.18 -2.34
C ALA A 297 -18.73 -41.54 -3.74
N ARG A 298 -17.87 -41.43 -4.77
CA ARG A 298 -18.21 -41.84 -6.16
C ARG A 298 -18.13 -43.34 -6.36
N SER A 299 -17.18 -44.04 -5.72
CA SER A 299 -16.89 -45.46 -5.96
C SER A 299 -17.73 -46.41 -5.12
N GLN A 300 -18.28 -45.96 -4.00
CA GLN A 300 -19.03 -46.75 -3.04
C GLN A 300 -20.46 -46.18 -2.85
N PRO A 301 -21.35 -46.32 -3.85
CA PRO A 301 -22.70 -45.79 -3.72
C PRO A 301 -23.47 -46.56 -2.62
N GLY A 302 -24.11 -45.82 -1.73
CA GLY A 302 -24.90 -46.36 -0.63
C GLY A 302 -25.62 -45.24 0.14
N PRO A 303 -26.56 -45.58 1.01
CA PRO A 303 -27.36 -44.57 1.73
C PRO A 303 -26.52 -43.68 2.63
N ASP A 304 -25.40 -44.19 3.15
CA ASP A 304 -24.49 -43.46 4.07
C ASP A 304 -23.20 -42.99 3.39
N ALA A 305 -23.03 -43.24 2.07
CA ALA A 305 -21.79 -42.95 1.34
C ALA A 305 -21.28 -41.49 1.51
N LEU A 306 -22.18 -40.50 1.50
CA LEU A 306 -21.84 -39.11 1.70
C LEU A 306 -21.43 -38.83 3.16
N ALA A 307 -22.07 -39.46 4.12
CA ALA A 307 -21.73 -39.34 5.53
C ALA A 307 -20.34 -39.94 5.81
N ASP A 308 -20.13 -41.18 5.36
CA ASP A 308 -18.89 -41.94 5.52
C ASP A 308 -17.72 -41.25 4.82
N ALA A 309 -17.95 -40.64 3.68
CA ALA A 309 -16.95 -39.84 2.95
C ALA A 309 -16.72 -38.44 3.53
N GLY A 310 -17.42 -38.03 4.59
CA GLY A 310 -17.28 -36.72 5.24
C GLY A 310 -17.96 -35.56 4.53
N LEU A 311 -18.70 -35.81 3.44
CA LEU A 311 -19.27 -34.75 2.60
C LEU A 311 -20.45 -34.03 3.24
N LEU A 312 -21.23 -34.71 4.10
CA LEU A 312 -22.30 -34.04 4.86
C LEU A 312 -21.73 -33.01 5.85
N ARG A 313 -20.58 -33.31 6.47
CA ARG A 313 -19.85 -32.35 7.31
C ARG A 313 -19.33 -31.19 6.49
N LEU A 314 -18.83 -31.44 5.27
CA LEU A 314 -18.40 -30.39 4.36
C LEU A 314 -19.56 -29.45 3.98
N TYR A 315 -20.74 -29.95 3.69
CA TYR A 315 -21.90 -29.11 3.39
C TYR A 315 -22.26 -28.18 4.55
N THR A 316 -22.26 -28.73 5.77
CA THR A 316 -22.48 -27.92 6.98
C THR A 316 -21.37 -26.84 7.12
N ALA A 317 -20.10 -27.21 6.96
CA ALA A 317 -18.98 -26.29 7.09
C ALA A 317 -18.99 -25.19 6.00
N ILE A 318 -19.35 -25.51 4.75
CA ILE A 318 -19.52 -24.50 3.71
C ILE A 318 -20.68 -23.56 4.07
N THR A 319 -21.81 -24.08 4.57
CA THR A 319 -22.93 -23.24 5.02
C THR A 319 -22.52 -22.26 6.12
N GLU A 320 -21.68 -22.70 7.08
CA GLU A 320 -21.10 -21.85 8.12
C GLU A 320 -20.14 -20.77 7.59
N VAL A 321 -19.54 -20.99 6.41
CA VAL A 321 -18.69 -20.01 5.72
C VAL A 321 -19.52 -18.99 4.95
N LEU A 322 -20.69 -19.36 4.44
CA LEU A 322 -21.49 -18.50 3.56
C LEU A 322 -21.93 -17.22 4.26
N ALA A 323 -22.40 -17.27 5.51
CA ALA A 323 -22.83 -16.08 6.23
C ALA A 323 -21.69 -15.05 6.45
N PRO A 324 -20.50 -15.41 6.99
CA PRO A 324 -19.40 -14.46 7.09
C PRO A 324 -18.84 -14.05 5.71
N ALA A 325 -18.88 -14.89 4.68
CA ALA A 325 -18.51 -14.51 3.32
C ALA A 325 -19.47 -13.48 2.74
N GLN A 326 -20.77 -13.60 3.01
CA GLN A 326 -21.77 -12.61 2.62
C GLN A 326 -21.57 -11.28 3.35
N ALA A 327 -21.29 -11.30 4.64
CA ALA A 327 -20.95 -10.11 5.41
C ALA A 327 -19.69 -9.43 4.86
N TYR A 328 -18.65 -10.20 4.51
CA TYR A 328 -17.46 -9.68 3.85
C TYR A 328 -17.80 -9.06 2.48
N LYS A 329 -18.62 -9.74 1.65
CA LYS A 329 -19.05 -9.26 0.34
C LYS A 329 -19.67 -7.86 0.40
N GLN A 330 -20.49 -7.57 1.39
CA GLN A 330 -21.11 -6.25 1.57
C GLN A 330 -20.05 -5.16 1.80
N ARG A 331 -19.02 -5.41 2.63
CA ARG A 331 -17.98 -4.43 2.94
C ARG A 331 -16.77 -4.47 1.99
N LYS A 332 -16.69 -5.45 1.09
CA LYS A 332 -15.60 -5.63 0.12
C LYS A 332 -15.18 -4.37 -0.65
N PRO A 333 -16.11 -3.52 -1.18
CA PRO A 333 -15.72 -2.30 -1.87
C PRO A 333 -14.89 -1.37 -1.00
N ALA A 334 -15.25 -1.23 0.28
CA ALA A 334 -14.53 -0.40 1.23
C ALA A 334 -13.19 -1.07 1.66
N GLU A 335 -13.20 -2.39 1.87
CA GLU A 335 -11.98 -3.17 2.20
C GLU A 335 -10.94 -3.12 1.07
N VAL A 336 -11.35 -3.25 -0.18
CA VAL A 336 -10.45 -3.17 -1.34
C VAL A 336 -9.83 -1.78 -1.46
N LEU A 337 -10.63 -0.72 -1.27
CA LEU A 337 -10.15 0.65 -1.27
C LEU A 337 -9.18 0.89 -0.09
N LEU A 338 -9.58 0.51 1.13
CA LEU A 338 -8.76 0.66 2.32
C LEU A 338 -7.38 0.00 2.15
N HIS A 339 -7.33 -1.24 1.67
CA HIS A 339 -6.07 -1.95 1.43
C HIS A 339 -5.19 -1.28 0.37
N HIS A 340 -5.79 -0.78 -0.72
CA HIS A 340 -5.05 0.01 -1.69
C HIS A 340 -4.43 1.26 -1.05
N LEU A 341 -5.19 1.95 -0.20
CA LEU A 341 -4.72 3.14 0.49
C LEU A 341 -3.63 2.81 1.54
N GLU A 342 -3.78 1.73 2.30
CA GLU A 342 -2.80 1.30 3.30
C GLU A 342 -1.48 0.81 2.66
N GLU A 343 -1.56 -0.15 1.73
CA GLU A 343 -0.38 -0.82 1.18
C GLU A 343 0.32 0.00 0.10
N ASN A 344 -0.44 0.51 -0.88
CA ASN A 344 0.15 1.16 -2.04
C ASN A 344 0.36 2.66 -1.82
N VAL A 345 -0.58 3.34 -1.14
CA VAL A 345 -0.49 4.78 -0.96
C VAL A 345 0.32 5.13 0.29
N GLN A 346 -0.13 4.70 1.47
CA GLN A 346 0.56 5.02 2.73
C GLN A 346 1.95 4.36 2.78
N GLY A 347 2.07 3.09 2.37
CA GLY A 347 3.36 2.40 2.32
C GLY A 347 4.39 3.10 1.43
N ALA A 348 3.99 3.65 0.28
CA ALA A 348 4.89 4.43 -0.58
C ALA A 348 5.23 5.80 0.03
N ILE A 349 4.29 6.46 0.70
CA ILE A 349 4.55 7.72 1.43
C ILE A 349 5.62 7.48 2.50
N ASP A 350 5.47 6.43 3.29
CA ASP A 350 6.38 6.11 4.40
C ASP A 350 7.78 5.71 3.90
N ALA A 351 7.85 4.93 2.82
CA ALA A 351 9.11 4.42 2.29
C ALA A 351 9.86 5.42 1.39
N GLU A 352 9.15 6.24 0.62
CA GLU A 352 9.76 7.02 -0.45
C GLU A 352 9.69 8.55 -0.23
N LEU A 353 8.57 9.08 0.32
CA LEU A 353 8.35 10.52 0.42
C LEU A 353 8.81 11.10 1.77
N LEU A 354 8.43 10.48 2.88
CA LEU A 354 8.78 10.97 4.22
C LEU A 354 10.29 11.04 4.46
N PRO A 355 11.12 10.08 4.04
CA PRO A 355 12.58 10.20 4.18
C PRO A 355 13.15 11.41 3.42
N LYS A 356 12.70 11.66 2.18
CA LYS A 356 13.15 12.81 1.39
C LYS A 356 12.76 14.15 2.01
N LEU A 357 11.56 14.24 2.59
CA LEU A 357 11.13 15.44 3.33
C LEU A 357 11.96 15.65 4.61
N GLN A 358 12.39 14.58 5.28
CA GLN A 358 13.30 14.66 6.42
C GLN A 358 14.69 15.13 6.01
N ASP A 359 15.19 14.63 4.88
CA ASP A 359 16.49 15.03 4.34
C ASP A 359 16.47 16.50 3.93
N LEU A 360 15.42 16.98 3.27
CA LEU A 360 15.23 18.38 2.94
C LEU A 360 15.21 19.25 4.21
N GLN A 361 14.51 18.84 5.25
CA GLN A 361 14.45 19.58 6.51
C GLN A 361 15.83 19.67 7.18
N ARG A 362 16.62 18.60 7.16
CA ARG A 362 17.99 18.59 7.68
C ARG A 362 18.90 19.51 6.84
N ALA A 363 18.78 19.45 5.52
CA ALA A 363 19.55 20.31 4.63
C ALA A 363 19.21 21.79 4.79
N LEU A 364 17.93 22.14 5.00
CA LEU A 364 17.50 23.50 5.32
C LEU A 364 18.10 24.01 6.63
N ALA A 365 18.10 23.22 7.69
CA ALA A 365 18.68 23.57 8.98
C ALA A 365 20.20 23.77 8.86
N GLN A 366 20.90 22.90 8.14
CA GLN A 366 22.34 23.03 7.88
C GLN A 366 22.66 24.30 7.08
N GLU A 367 21.85 24.63 6.09
CA GLU A 367 22.05 25.83 5.28
C GLU A 367 21.80 27.11 6.09
N GLN A 368 20.80 27.12 6.98
CA GLN A 368 20.60 28.25 7.91
C GLN A 368 21.84 28.48 8.81
N GLU A 369 22.39 27.39 9.35
CA GLU A 369 23.60 27.46 10.15
C GLU A 369 24.80 27.97 9.32
N ARG A 370 24.99 27.46 8.10
CA ARG A 370 26.02 27.90 7.16
C ARG A 370 25.93 29.40 6.87
N LEU A 371 24.71 29.91 6.62
CA LEU A 371 24.47 31.34 6.39
C LEU A 371 24.90 32.18 7.59
N GLN A 372 24.55 31.79 8.80
CA GLN A 372 24.97 32.52 10.01
C GLN A 372 26.49 32.53 10.19
N GLN A 373 27.17 31.44 9.89
CA GLN A 373 28.63 31.36 9.96
C GLN A 373 29.32 32.16 8.84
N SER A 374 28.70 32.23 7.65
CA SER A 374 29.27 32.93 6.49
C SER A 374 29.42 34.42 6.69
N LYS A 375 28.52 35.07 7.46
CA LYS A 375 28.57 36.49 7.77
C LYS A 375 29.94 36.91 8.35
N ALA A 376 30.39 36.23 9.40
CA ALA A 376 31.67 36.55 10.04
C ALA A 376 32.87 36.19 9.14
N ALA A 377 32.77 35.18 8.32
CA ALA A 377 33.80 34.79 7.37
C ALA A 377 33.97 35.83 6.24
N MET A 378 32.86 36.27 5.64
CA MET A 378 32.83 37.31 4.61
C MET A 378 33.40 38.62 5.14
N LEU A 379 33.00 39.03 6.36
CA LEU A 379 33.52 40.23 6.97
C LEU A 379 35.04 40.17 7.15
N ARG A 380 35.56 39.07 7.71
CA ARG A 380 37.02 38.90 7.89
C ARG A 380 37.78 38.88 6.56
N ALA A 381 37.19 38.28 5.53
CA ALA A 381 37.82 38.20 4.21
C ALA A 381 37.87 39.60 3.54
N ALA A 382 36.72 40.30 3.48
CA ALA A 382 36.65 41.65 2.92
C ALA A 382 37.54 42.63 3.67
N TRP A 383 37.55 42.52 5.01
CA TRP A 383 38.42 43.38 5.86
C TRP A 383 39.90 43.22 5.54
N ARG A 384 40.39 42.00 5.39
CA ARG A 384 41.79 41.70 5.04
C ARG A 384 42.21 42.27 3.68
N GLN A 385 41.28 42.42 2.75
CA GLN A 385 41.53 42.96 1.43
C GLN A 385 41.44 44.50 1.42
N ALA A 386 40.46 45.08 2.11
CA ALA A 386 40.20 46.52 2.06
C ALA A 386 41.17 47.34 2.92
N ILE A 387 41.54 46.87 4.12
CA ILE A 387 42.35 47.66 5.08
C ILE A 387 43.75 48.04 4.56
N PRO A 388 44.51 47.16 3.89
CA PRO A 388 45.81 47.47 3.36
C PRO A 388 45.82 48.61 2.30
N ALA A 389 44.68 48.82 1.62
CA ALA A 389 44.56 49.88 0.60
C ALA A 389 44.24 51.25 1.18
N LEU A 390 43.72 51.35 2.41
CA LEU A 390 43.31 52.62 3.02
C LEU A 390 44.46 53.62 3.20
N PRO A 391 45.65 53.21 3.64
CA PRO A 391 46.77 54.17 3.77
C PRO A 391 47.14 54.88 2.44
N GLY A 392 47.20 54.12 1.34
CA GLY A 392 47.49 54.71 0.03
C GLY A 392 46.42 55.69 -0.46
N LEU A 393 45.12 55.34 -0.25
CA LEU A 393 43.99 56.23 -0.59
C LEU A 393 44.06 57.53 0.32
N LEU A 394 44.48 57.37 1.57
CA LEU A 394 44.59 58.48 2.48
C LEU A 394 45.73 59.43 2.06
N GLU A 395 46.89 58.90 1.68
CA GLU A 395 47.99 59.67 1.16
C GLU A 395 47.67 60.49 -0.11
N GLU A 396 46.82 59.87 -1.00
CA GLU A 396 46.47 60.47 -2.28
C GLU A 396 45.36 61.53 -2.17
N TYR A 397 44.39 61.35 -1.26
CA TYR A 397 43.14 62.15 -1.22
C TYR A 397 42.83 62.78 0.14
N ALA A 398 43.78 62.88 1.09
CA ALA A 398 43.52 63.39 2.45
C ALA A 398 42.89 64.77 2.48
N ASP A 399 43.28 65.65 1.55
CA ASP A 399 42.80 67.04 1.45
C ASP A 399 41.43 67.12 0.67
N GLN A 400 40.95 66.03 0.13
CA GLN A 400 39.72 65.94 -0.68
C GLN A 400 38.74 64.90 -0.13
N LEU A 401 38.19 65.13 1.07
CA LEU A 401 37.31 64.19 1.77
C LEU A 401 36.16 63.64 0.94
N PRO A 402 35.47 64.37 0.04
CA PRO A 402 34.44 63.81 -0.81
C PRO A 402 34.98 62.80 -1.81
N VAL A 403 36.19 63.02 -2.38
CA VAL A 403 36.83 62.09 -3.32
C VAL A 403 37.30 60.83 -2.57
N LEU A 404 37.96 61.02 -1.43
CA LEU A 404 38.37 59.93 -0.55
C LEU A 404 37.18 59.02 -0.17
N SER A 405 36.09 59.67 0.24
CA SER A 405 34.84 58.91 0.56
C SER A 405 34.32 58.14 -0.65
N ALA A 406 34.39 58.71 -1.84
CA ALA A 406 33.92 58.00 -3.09
C ALA A 406 34.83 56.82 -3.43
N GLU A 407 36.17 57.00 -3.37
CA GLU A 407 37.13 55.93 -3.68
C GLU A 407 37.06 54.77 -2.66
N VAL A 408 37.02 55.13 -1.36
CA VAL A 408 36.80 54.07 -0.31
C VAL A 408 35.47 53.37 -0.49
N THR A 409 34.41 54.10 -0.85
CA THR A 409 33.11 53.49 -1.13
C THR A 409 33.19 52.50 -2.32
N ALA A 410 33.91 52.88 -3.38
CA ALA A 410 34.10 51.99 -4.54
C ALA A 410 34.86 50.71 -4.17
N LEU A 411 35.95 50.84 -3.38
CA LEU A 411 36.72 49.71 -2.85
C LEU A 411 35.84 48.78 -2.01
N VAL A 412 35.15 49.33 -1.01
CA VAL A 412 34.27 48.55 -0.12
C VAL A 412 33.19 47.85 -0.89
N ARG A 413 32.58 48.50 -1.87
CA ARG A 413 31.54 47.91 -2.72
C ARG A 413 32.06 46.75 -3.57
N ALA A 414 33.29 46.91 -4.14
CA ALA A 414 33.92 45.84 -4.91
C ALA A 414 34.16 44.60 -4.03
N GLU A 415 34.71 44.78 -2.83
CA GLU A 415 34.98 43.70 -1.89
C GLU A 415 33.70 43.03 -1.37
N ILE A 416 32.67 43.81 -1.02
CA ILE A 416 31.37 43.27 -0.64
C ILE A 416 30.80 42.41 -1.79
N SER A 417 30.80 42.91 -3.02
CA SER A 417 30.26 42.22 -4.18
C SER A 417 31.01 40.92 -4.47
N GLU A 418 32.33 40.90 -4.31
CA GLU A 418 33.13 39.69 -4.52
C GLU A 418 32.82 38.62 -3.44
N GLN A 419 32.75 39.00 -2.17
CA GLN A 419 32.44 38.09 -1.09
C GLN A 419 31.02 37.55 -1.18
N LEU A 420 30.03 38.36 -1.55
CA LEU A 420 28.66 37.94 -1.75
C LEU A 420 28.56 36.94 -2.91
N ARG A 421 29.24 37.22 -4.03
CA ARG A 421 29.25 36.32 -5.20
C ARG A 421 29.88 34.95 -4.85
N GLY A 422 30.98 34.96 -4.13
CA GLY A 422 31.70 33.75 -3.74
C GLY A 422 30.94 32.88 -2.71
N ASN A 423 30.28 33.50 -1.75
CA ASN A 423 29.65 32.77 -0.62
C ASN A 423 28.16 32.59 -0.75
N LEU A 424 27.45 33.48 -1.46
CA LEU A 424 25.97 33.49 -1.57
C LEU A 424 25.50 33.45 -3.03
N GLY A 425 26.34 33.05 -3.98
CA GLY A 425 26.01 32.99 -5.42
C GLY A 425 24.90 32.01 -5.79
N GLY A 426 24.55 31.10 -4.88
CA GLY A 426 23.39 30.21 -5.03
C GLY A 426 22.03 30.88 -4.73
N TYR A 427 22.04 32.13 -4.26
CA TYR A 427 20.85 32.91 -3.93
C TYR A 427 20.58 34.00 -4.97
N VAL A 428 19.31 34.38 -5.11
CA VAL A 428 18.91 35.58 -5.85
C VAL A 428 18.97 36.74 -4.89
N LEU A 429 20.16 37.40 -4.85
CA LEU A 429 20.37 38.55 -3.96
C LEU A 429 19.71 39.81 -4.54
N PRO A 430 19.05 40.63 -3.72
CA PRO A 430 18.63 41.96 -4.14
C PRO A 430 19.85 42.80 -4.54
N VAL A 431 19.68 43.62 -5.57
CA VAL A 431 20.73 44.59 -5.93
C VAL A 431 20.97 45.51 -4.74
N LEU A 432 22.21 45.56 -4.23
CA LEU A 432 22.56 46.46 -3.15
C LEU A 432 22.28 47.90 -3.58
N PRO A 433 21.43 48.67 -2.87
CA PRO A 433 21.20 50.07 -3.21
C PRO A 433 22.51 50.84 -3.24
N THR A 434 22.70 51.66 -4.22
CA THR A 434 23.94 52.42 -4.42
C THR A 434 24.26 53.30 -3.17
N GLU A 435 23.22 53.77 -2.50
CA GLU A 435 23.32 54.63 -1.30
C GLU A 435 23.64 53.85 -0.01
N ALA A 436 23.24 52.58 0.08
CA ALA A 436 23.45 51.76 1.28
C ALA A 436 24.90 51.33 1.53
N ALA A 437 25.79 51.54 0.59
CA ALA A 437 27.23 51.23 0.72
C ALA A 437 28.12 52.49 0.76
N ALA A 438 27.54 53.66 0.92
CA ALA A 438 28.34 54.91 0.98
C ALA A 438 29.09 55.04 2.32
N VAL A 439 30.37 55.17 2.26
CA VAL A 439 31.23 55.45 3.42
C VAL A 439 31.10 56.90 3.74
N VAL A 440 30.40 57.28 4.79
CA VAL A 440 30.17 58.63 5.20
C VAL A 440 31.24 59.02 6.27
N LEU A 441 32.03 60.05 5.99
CA LEU A 441 33.01 60.55 6.91
C LEU A 441 32.47 61.79 7.64
N PRO A 442 32.84 62.01 8.90
CA PRO A 442 32.51 63.25 9.64
C PRO A 442 33.08 64.49 8.97
N ALA A 443 32.36 65.62 8.97
CA ALA A 443 32.74 66.84 8.29
C ALA A 443 33.99 67.54 8.93
N ALA A 444 34.35 67.21 10.17
CA ALA A 444 35.54 67.78 10.86
C ALA A 444 36.27 66.65 11.60
N ILE A 445 37.48 66.33 11.17
CA ILE A 445 38.38 65.36 11.79
C ILE A 445 39.74 66.01 12.05
N ALA A 446 40.21 65.92 13.28
CA ALA A 446 41.47 66.53 13.68
C ALA A 446 42.67 65.57 13.52
N GLY A 447 43.37 65.68 12.41
CA GLY A 447 44.62 64.97 12.13
C GLY A 447 44.52 63.65 11.39
N PRO A 448 45.61 63.15 10.79
CA PRO A 448 45.63 61.94 9.94
C PRO A 448 45.22 60.64 10.67
N ASP A 449 45.71 60.52 11.93
CA ASP A 449 45.40 59.29 12.72
C ASP A 449 43.93 59.18 13.04
N ALA A 450 43.28 60.33 13.37
CA ALA A 450 41.81 60.34 13.62
C ALA A 450 40.99 60.07 12.34
N LEU A 451 41.46 60.55 11.19
CA LEU A 451 40.86 60.29 9.89
C LEU A 451 41.00 58.82 9.51
N TYR A 452 42.14 58.20 9.71
CA TYR A 452 42.33 56.74 9.47
C TYR A 452 41.46 55.91 10.37
N ALA A 453 41.37 56.23 11.65
CA ALA A 453 40.46 55.50 12.57
C ALA A 453 39.01 55.69 12.20
N ALA A 454 38.59 56.89 11.76
CA ALA A 454 37.22 57.12 11.27
C ALA A 454 36.90 56.31 9.99
N LEU A 455 37.86 56.27 9.04
CA LEU A 455 37.74 55.44 7.83
C LEU A 455 37.61 53.97 8.16
N GLN A 456 38.49 53.43 9.00
CA GLN A 456 38.39 52.00 9.41
C GLN A 456 37.04 51.70 10.04
N ASN A 457 36.54 52.53 10.95
CA ASN A 457 35.24 52.29 11.58
C ASN A 457 34.09 52.40 10.58
N ALA A 458 34.10 53.37 9.66
CA ALA A 458 33.09 53.54 8.65
C ALA A 458 33.06 52.35 7.67
N VAL A 459 34.20 51.86 7.21
CA VAL A 459 34.35 50.66 6.37
C VAL A 459 33.80 49.44 7.09
N ARG A 460 34.16 49.24 8.37
CA ARG A 460 33.68 48.10 9.16
C ARG A 460 32.15 48.11 9.30
N VAL A 461 31.56 49.23 9.66
CA VAL A 461 30.11 49.40 9.83
C VAL A 461 29.36 49.09 8.52
N GLN A 462 29.88 49.61 7.39
CA GLN A 462 29.28 49.35 6.08
C GLN A 462 29.34 47.88 5.66
N MET A 463 30.51 47.25 5.85
CA MET A 463 30.65 45.81 5.53
C MET A 463 29.75 44.96 6.43
N GLU A 464 29.70 45.21 7.74
CA GLU A 464 28.85 44.51 8.69
C GLU A 464 27.37 44.63 8.32
N ALA A 465 26.90 45.83 7.99
CA ALA A 465 25.52 46.09 7.59
C ALA A 465 25.16 45.40 6.28
N ALA A 466 26.03 45.48 5.27
CA ALA A 466 25.80 44.86 3.97
C ALA A 466 25.74 43.32 4.05
N PHE A 467 26.68 42.69 4.76
CA PHE A 467 26.69 41.25 4.94
C PHE A 467 25.53 40.77 5.81
N ALA A 468 25.13 41.54 6.84
CA ALA A 468 23.95 41.23 7.64
C ALA A 468 22.68 41.23 6.76
N ALA A 469 22.45 42.29 6.01
CA ALA A 469 21.28 42.42 5.12
C ALA A 469 21.24 41.31 4.06
N ALA A 470 22.39 40.92 3.49
CA ALA A 470 22.45 39.84 2.51
C ALA A 470 22.14 38.47 3.13
N VAL A 471 22.69 38.15 4.31
CA VAL A 471 22.40 36.88 5.02
C VAL A 471 20.97 36.84 5.48
N ASP A 472 20.40 37.94 5.95
CA ASP A 472 19.00 38.02 6.34
C ASP A 472 18.07 37.78 5.14
N ALA A 473 18.37 38.39 3.97
CA ALA A 473 17.63 38.13 2.73
C ALA A 473 17.69 36.68 2.29
N CYS A 474 18.86 36.02 2.40
CA CYS A 474 18.99 34.57 2.12
C CYS A 474 18.21 33.73 3.12
N SER A 475 18.24 34.08 4.40
CA SER A 475 17.48 33.36 5.45
C SER A 475 15.99 33.46 5.21
N HIS A 476 15.48 34.65 4.88
CA HIS A 476 14.07 34.83 4.50
C HIS A 476 13.66 34.05 3.23
N ALA A 477 14.58 33.87 2.29
CA ALA A 477 14.32 33.06 1.10
C ALA A 477 14.10 31.55 1.43
N LEU A 478 14.64 31.06 2.54
CA LEU A 478 14.46 29.67 3.00
C LEU A 478 13.17 29.44 3.80
N GLU A 479 12.62 30.48 4.45
CA GLU A 479 11.44 30.35 5.32
C GLU A 479 10.22 29.73 4.64
N PRO A 480 9.84 30.12 3.40
CA PRO A 480 8.70 29.52 2.72
C PRO A 480 8.87 28.01 2.49
N VAL A 481 10.09 27.58 2.13
CA VAL A 481 10.40 26.17 1.88
C VAL A 481 10.32 25.37 3.17
N LEU A 482 10.87 25.92 4.27
CA LEU A 482 10.81 25.31 5.60
C LEU A 482 9.36 25.14 6.04
N LEU A 483 8.56 26.21 6.00
CA LEU A 483 7.18 26.20 6.42
C LEU A 483 6.33 25.20 5.61
N GLN A 484 6.54 25.12 4.29
CA GLN A 484 5.80 24.19 3.44
C GLN A 484 6.22 22.74 3.68
N THR A 485 7.53 22.49 3.90
CA THR A 485 8.03 21.16 4.25
C THR A 485 7.40 20.68 5.56
N GLU A 486 7.32 21.55 6.56
CA GLU A 486 6.67 21.22 7.83
C GLU A 486 5.15 20.97 7.69
N LYS A 487 4.46 21.84 6.93
CA LYS A 487 3.02 21.66 6.64
C LYS A 487 2.75 20.36 5.92
N MET A 488 3.54 20.01 4.90
CA MET A 488 3.39 18.76 4.17
C MET A 488 3.61 17.55 5.08
N ARG A 489 4.65 17.55 5.90
CA ARG A 489 4.89 16.47 6.86
C ARG A 489 3.78 16.33 7.90
N ALA A 490 3.28 17.44 8.43
CA ALA A 490 2.16 17.44 9.37
C ALA A 490 0.89 16.85 8.72
N HIS A 491 0.59 17.29 7.49
CA HIS A 491 -0.54 16.78 6.72
C HIS A 491 -0.44 15.27 6.46
N LEU A 492 0.73 14.77 6.03
CA LEU A 492 0.93 13.33 5.80
C LEU A 492 0.77 12.50 7.08
N ARG A 493 1.25 13.00 8.23
CA ARG A 493 1.04 12.32 9.53
C ARG A 493 -0.43 12.29 9.92
N GLN A 494 -1.15 13.38 9.72
CA GLN A 494 -2.60 13.45 9.96
C GLN A 494 -3.35 12.47 9.07
N CYS A 495 -3.00 12.39 7.78
CA CYS A 495 -3.57 11.41 6.85
C CYS A 495 -3.31 9.97 7.33
N ALA A 496 -2.08 9.63 7.74
CA ALA A 496 -1.74 8.30 8.24
C ALA A 496 -2.60 7.90 9.46
N GLN A 497 -2.75 8.80 10.45
CA GLN A 497 -3.60 8.58 11.62
C GLN A 497 -5.08 8.42 11.24
N GLY A 498 -5.56 9.26 10.32
CA GLY A 498 -6.93 9.19 9.81
C GLY A 498 -7.23 7.85 9.12
N LEU A 499 -6.30 7.36 8.29
CA LEU A 499 -6.45 6.08 7.60
C LEU A 499 -6.50 4.91 8.58
N GLN A 500 -5.62 4.90 9.60
CA GLN A 500 -5.65 3.88 10.65
C GLN A 500 -6.97 3.85 11.41
N ALA A 501 -7.53 5.03 11.75
CA ALA A 501 -8.81 5.12 12.44
C ALA A 501 -9.97 4.60 11.55
N LEU A 502 -9.97 4.94 10.25
CA LEU A 502 -10.96 4.45 9.29
C LEU A 502 -10.86 2.92 9.12
N GLY A 503 -9.64 2.38 9.04
CA GLY A 503 -9.41 0.94 8.97
C GLY A 503 -9.91 0.20 10.20
N ALA A 504 -9.64 0.71 11.40
CA ALA A 504 -10.16 0.14 12.64
C ALA A 504 -11.70 0.17 12.67
N ALA A 505 -12.32 1.28 12.26
CA ALA A 505 -13.78 1.41 12.24
C ALA A 505 -14.48 0.50 11.21
N LEU A 506 -13.82 0.17 10.08
CA LEU A 506 -14.36 -0.73 9.07
C LEU A 506 -14.32 -2.19 9.54
N ARG A 507 -13.29 -2.57 10.32
CA ARG A 507 -13.08 -3.94 10.80
C ARG A 507 -13.78 -4.23 12.14
N ALA A 508 -14.22 -3.18 12.86
CA ALA A 508 -15.05 -3.29 14.08
C ALA A 508 -16.53 -3.53 13.74
#